data_0cb3c10481e1ea1e6f3d5a05bf79b3e8
#
_entry.id   0cb3c10481e1ea1e6f3d5a05bf79b3e8
#
_cell.length_a   1.000
_cell.length_b   1.000
_cell.length_c   1.000
_cell.angle_alpha   90.00
_cell.angle_beta   90.00
_cell.angle_gamma   90.00
#
_symmetry.space_group_name_H-M   'P 1'
#
loop_
_entity.id
_entity.type
_entity.pdbx_description
1 polymer ?
#
loop_
_entity_poly.entity_id
_entity_poly.type
_entity_poly.pdbx_seq_one_letter_code
_entity_poly.pdbx_strand_id
1 'polypeptide(L)'
;MEQRKIYEDIALRTEGDIYIGVVGPVRTGKSTFIKRFMETMVIPNIDNVYRRERSRDELPQSGSGRTIMTAEPKFVPEEAVEVTLENGAAFSVRLIDCVGYMVPGAVGSLEDGSPRMVTTPWFDYEIPMTEAAEIGTRKVIAEHSTIGIVVTTDGTITDIPREDYLEAEERVITELKELGKPFLVVLNSAYPNSDRAQSIRADLISRYDVTCVCADCLELDERAVTDIIKGVLYEFPVKELDLFLPPWVDALPYDHPIKSGLYAAIREGCGGMHRIRDVEGAVAAIGACDTVSSARITSISLGTGLAAAQMDLPRSLFYETLSQQSGFAVHDDGDLLGLLSELSHVKWEYDKVAGALEEVRRTGYGIVVPGTDELVLEEPEIVRQGGRYGVRLKASAPSIHMIRADIETEVSPIVGNEKQSEEMVNFLLQEFEGDTKAIWQSNIFGKSFHELVSEDLNTKLKRMPDDARGKLQETLQRIINEGSGG
;
A
#
# COMPACT_ATOMS: atom_id res chain seq x y z
N MET A 1 4.65 -16.00 -25.56
CA MET A 1 4.90 -15.99 -24.12
C MET A 1 3.75 -15.35 -23.32
N GLU A 2 3.24 -14.19 -23.72
CA GLU A 2 2.15 -13.50 -23.00
C GLU A 2 0.82 -14.26 -23.03
N GLN A 3 0.42 -14.84 -24.16
CA GLN A 3 -0.79 -15.64 -24.30
C GLN A 3 -0.82 -16.87 -23.36
N ARG A 4 0.31 -17.57 -23.22
CA ARG A 4 0.41 -18.77 -22.36
C ARG A 4 0.24 -18.42 -20.89
N LYS A 5 0.76 -17.26 -20.46
CA LYS A 5 0.63 -16.79 -19.09
C LYS A 5 -0.82 -16.47 -18.71
N ILE A 6 -1.61 -15.97 -19.66
CA ILE A 6 -3.03 -15.65 -19.43
C ILE A 6 -3.85 -16.90 -19.09
N TYR A 7 -3.58 -18.03 -19.74
CA TYR A 7 -4.27 -19.27 -19.44
C TYR A 7 -3.87 -19.87 -18.08
N GLU A 8 -2.60 -19.73 -17.69
CA GLU A 8 -2.16 -20.07 -16.33
C GLU A 8 -2.84 -19.19 -15.29
N ASP A 9 -2.92 -17.89 -15.55
CA ASP A 9 -3.54 -16.92 -14.66
C ASP A 9 -5.03 -17.21 -14.45
N ILE A 10 -5.79 -17.57 -15.51
CA ILE A 10 -7.21 -17.91 -15.36
C ILE A 10 -7.38 -19.24 -14.60
N ALA A 11 -6.53 -20.24 -14.86
CA ALA A 11 -6.54 -21.50 -14.14
C ALA A 11 -6.27 -21.30 -12.64
N LEU A 12 -5.33 -20.42 -12.26
CA LEU A 12 -5.07 -20.07 -10.86
C LEU A 12 -6.26 -19.38 -10.21
N ARG A 13 -6.99 -18.53 -10.96
CA ARG A 13 -8.18 -17.82 -10.46
C ARG A 13 -9.38 -18.71 -10.22
N THR A 14 -9.50 -19.77 -11.00
CA THR A 14 -10.64 -20.68 -10.99
C THR A 14 -10.31 -22.05 -10.36
N GLU A 15 -9.17 -22.16 -9.67
CA GLU A 15 -8.74 -23.39 -9.01
C GLU A 15 -8.59 -24.59 -9.97
N GLY A 16 -8.29 -24.30 -11.23
CA GLY A 16 -8.13 -25.30 -12.28
C GLY A 16 -9.40 -25.61 -13.08
N ASP A 17 -10.57 -25.10 -12.66
CA ASP A 17 -11.85 -25.35 -13.32
C ASP A 17 -12.41 -24.09 -13.99
N ILE A 18 -12.29 -24.00 -15.32
CA ILE A 18 -12.75 -22.86 -16.13
C ILE A 18 -14.13 -23.17 -16.70
N TYR A 19 -15.18 -22.88 -15.95
CA TYR A 19 -16.56 -23.06 -16.38
C TYR A 19 -17.16 -21.73 -16.83
N ILE A 20 -17.36 -21.56 -18.13
CA ILE A 20 -17.78 -20.32 -18.77
C ILE A 20 -19.28 -20.36 -19.07
N GLY A 21 -20.05 -19.56 -18.32
CA GLY A 21 -21.47 -19.33 -18.63
C GLY A 21 -21.60 -18.27 -19.74
N VAL A 22 -22.04 -18.67 -20.93
CA VAL A 22 -22.27 -17.75 -22.06
C VAL A 22 -23.75 -17.37 -22.09
N VAL A 23 -24.03 -16.12 -21.74
CA VAL A 23 -25.39 -15.60 -21.53
C VAL A 23 -25.64 -14.35 -22.36
N GLY A 24 -26.84 -13.83 -22.32
CA GLY A 24 -27.22 -12.62 -23.07
C GLY A 24 -28.56 -12.77 -23.75
N PRO A 25 -29.03 -11.76 -24.48
CA PRO A 25 -30.27 -11.83 -25.22
C PRO A 25 -30.26 -12.95 -26.28
N VAL A 26 -31.41 -13.44 -26.67
CA VAL A 26 -31.50 -14.44 -27.75
C VAL A 26 -30.96 -13.88 -29.05
N ARG A 27 -30.42 -14.74 -29.92
CA ARG A 27 -29.93 -14.38 -31.26
C ARG A 27 -28.74 -13.40 -31.31
N THR A 28 -27.99 -13.25 -30.22
CA THR A 28 -26.77 -12.40 -30.15
C THR A 28 -25.50 -13.13 -30.63
N GLY A 29 -25.57 -14.41 -30.98
CA GLY A 29 -24.42 -15.18 -31.43
C GLY A 29 -23.72 -16.00 -30.36
N LYS A 30 -24.36 -16.25 -29.19
CA LYS A 30 -23.82 -17.08 -28.09
C LYS A 30 -23.28 -18.43 -28.56
N SER A 31 -24.09 -19.23 -29.24
CA SER A 31 -23.69 -20.54 -29.72
C SER A 31 -22.56 -20.46 -30.76
N THR A 32 -22.51 -19.40 -31.57
CA THR A 32 -21.41 -19.12 -32.50
C THR A 32 -20.12 -18.82 -31.75
N PHE A 33 -20.20 -17.97 -30.71
CA PHE A 33 -19.08 -17.68 -29.83
C PHE A 33 -18.54 -18.96 -29.17
N ILE A 34 -19.41 -19.79 -28.59
CA ILE A 34 -19.03 -21.07 -27.96
C ILE A 34 -18.32 -21.96 -28.95
N LYS A 35 -18.90 -22.13 -30.12
CA LYS A 35 -18.32 -22.96 -31.18
C LYS A 35 -16.91 -22.50 -31.55
N ARG A 36 -16.74 -21.21 -31.82
CA ARG A 36 -15.43 -20.65 -32.21
C ARG A 36 -14.42 -20.68 -31.07
N PHE A 37 -14.84 -20.39 -29.86
CA PHE A 37 -14.00 -20.52 -28.69
C PHE A 37 -13.46 -21.95 -28.53
N MET A 38 -14.34 -22.94 -28.64
CA MET A 38 -13.96 -24.36 -28.59
C MET A 38 -13.01 -24.76 -29.71
N GLU A 39 -13.31 -24.37 -30.95
CA GLU A 39 -12.51 -24.69 -32.14
C GLU A 39 -11.12 -24.05 -32.07
N THR A 40 -11.03 -22.84 -31.55
CA THR A 40 -9.78 -22.04 -31.54
C THR A 40 -8.90 -22.37 -30.36
N MET A 41 -9.48 -22.50 -29.14
CA MET A 41 -8.72 -22.62 -27.92
C MET A 41 -8.74 -24.04 -27.30
N VAL A 42 -9.90 -24.69 -27.25
CA VAL A 42 -10.05 -25.90 -26.41
C VAL A 42 -9.68 -27.15 -27.21
N ILE A 43 -10.32 -27.37 -28.33
CA ILE A 43 -10.16 -28.58 -29.15
C ILE A 43 -8.71 -28.83 -29.60
N PRO A 44 -7.93 -27.82 -30.03
CA PRO A 44 -6.54 -28.04 -30.44
C PRO A 44 -5.64 -28.51 -29.28
N ASN A 45 -5.98 -28.18 -28.05
CA ASN A 45 -5.20 -28.48 -26.86
C ASN A 45 -5.70 -29.71 -26.06
N ILE A 46 -6.61 -30.51 -26.63
CA ILE A 46 -7.03 -31.78 -26.03
C ILE A 46 -6.07 -32.88 -26.49
N ASP A 47 -5.32 -33.49 -25.58
CA ASP A 47 -4.34 -34.54 -25.91
C ASP A 47 -5.01 -35.83 -26.43
N ASN A 48 -6.14 -36.20 -25.82
CA ASN A 48 -6.84 -37.44 -26.16
C ASN A 48 -7.70 -37.30 -27.45
N VAL A 49 -7.33 -38.04 -28.48
CA VAL A 49 -8.00 -38.01 -29.80
C VAL A 49 -9.51 -38.30 -29.72
N TYR A 50 -9.91 -39.28 -28.93
CA TYR A 50 -11.33 -39.64 -28.78
C TYR A 50 -12.13 -38.55 -28.07
N ARG A 51 -11.58 -37.95 -27.07
CA ARG A 51 -12.20 -36.80 -26.38
C ARG A 51 -12.28 -35.58 -27.30
N ARG A 52 -11.26 -35.38 -28.13
CA ARG A 52 -11.21 -34.30 -29.12
C ARG A 52 -12.33 -34.45 -30.19
N GLU A 53 -12.52 -35.66 -30.74
CA GLU A 53 -13.58 -35.92 -31.70
C GLU A 53 -14.95 -35.78 -31.04
N ARG A 54 -15.16 -36.36 -29.86
CA ARG A 54 -16.39 -36.21 -29.10
C ARG A 54 -16.73 -34.73 -28.85
N SER A 55 -15.77 -33.94 -28.42
CA SER A 55 -15.97 -32.52 -28.19
C SER A 55 -16.36 -31.75 -29.46
N ARG A 56 -15.89 -32.18 -30.63
CA ARG A 56 -16.34 -31.64 -31.94
C ARG A 56 -17.79 -31.96 -32.25
N ASP A 57 -18.20 -33.18 -31.99
CA ASP A 57 -19.58 -33.62 -32.24
C ASP A 57 -20.59 -32.95 -31.30
N GLU A 58 -20.14 -32.55 -30.11
CA GLU A 58 -20.96 -31.87 -29.09
C GLU A 58 -21.08 -30.34 -29.33
N LEU A 59 -20.37 -29.76 -30.31
CA LEU A 59 -20.45 -28.34 -30.61
C LEU A 59 -21.89 -27.91 -30.98
N PRO A 60 -22.31 -26.72 -30.52
CA PRO A 60 -23.64 -26.21 -30.84
C PRO A 60 -23.76 -25.92 -32.33
N GLN A 61 -24.91 -26.31 -32.91
CA GLN A 61 -25.25 -25.95 -34.25
C GLN A 61 -25.81 -24.52 -34.26
N SER A 62 -25.12 -23.59 -34.92
CA SER A 62 -25.63 -22.24 -35.11
C SER A 62 -26.78 -22.24 -36.10
N GLY A 63 -28.00 -22.04 -35.63
CA GLY A 63 -29.17 -21.85 -36.46
C GLY A 63 -29.18 -20.48 -37.15
N SER A 64 -29.46 -20.44 -38.45
CA SER A 64 -29.74 -19.19 -39.19
C SER A 64 -31.19 -18.75 -38.95
N GLY A 65 -31.44 -17.43 -38.90
CA GLY A 65 -32.81 -16.87 -38.83
C GLY A 65 -33.23 -16.44 -37.38
N ARG A 66 -34.55 -16.22 -37.21
CA ARG A 66 -35.13 -15.64 -35.97
C ARG A 66 -35.65 -16.68 -34.97
N THR A 67 -35.66 -17.98 -35.33
CA THR A 67 -36.31 -19.04 -34.56
C THR A 67 -35.44 -19.55 -33.43
N ILE A 68 -36.01 -19.69 -32.20
CA ILE A 68 -35.38 -20.27 -31.04
C ILE A 68 -35.64 -21.78 -31.02
N MET A 69 -34.58 -22.58 -30.93
CA MET A 69 -34.68 -24.04 -31.09
C MET A 69 -34.72 -24.81 -29.76
N THR A 70 -34.08 -24.32 -28.71
CA THR A 70 -33.93 -25.03 -27.42
C THR A 70 -34.42 -24.18 -26.25
N ALA A 71 -34.96 -24.84 -25.23
CA ALA A 71 -35.42 -24.20 -23.97
C ALA A 71 -34.46 -24.47 -22.79
N GLU A 72 -33.52 -25.41 -22.95
CA GLU A 72 -32.61 -25.83 -21.88
C GLU A 72 -31.17 -25.39 -22.13
N PRO A 73 -30.42 -25.04 -21.07
CA PRO A 73 -28.99 -24.83 -21.19
C PRO A 73 -28.27 -26.11 -21.63
N LYS A 74 -27.27 -25.96 -22.51
CA LYS A 74 -26.45 -27.07 -23.01
C LYS A 74 -25.01 -26.90 -22.55
N PHE A 75 -24.47 -27.95 -21.94
CA PHE A 75 -23.05 -28.01 -21.58
C PHE A 75 -22.22 -28.43 -22.79
N VAL A 76 -21.09 -27.72 -23.03
CA VAL A 76 -20.24 -27.90 -24.20
C VAL A 76 -18.77 -27.91 -23.79
N PRO A 77 -18.09 -29.04 -23.78
CA PRO A 77 -18.65 -30.38 -23.89
C PRO A 77 -19.51 -30.78 -22.69
N GLU A 78 -20.25 -31.88 -22.79
CA GLU A 78 -21.11 -32.39 -21.71
C GLU A 78 -20.32 -32.70 -20.44
N GLU A 79 -19.12 -33.29 -20.58
CA GLU A 79 -18.12 -33.44 -19.51
C GLU A 79 -16.97 -32.46 -19.74
N ALA A 80 -16.50 -31.80 -18.66
CA ALA A 80 -15.33 -30.91 -18.72
C ALA A 80 -14.12 -31.63 -19.30
N VAL A 81 -13.41 -30.98 -20.21
CA VAL A 81 -12.19 -31.51 -20.82
C VAL A 81 -10.96 -30.86 -20.24
N GLU A 82 -9.98 -31.70 -19.96
CA GLU A 82 -8.67 -31.26 -19.55
C GLU A 82 -7.89 -30.74 -20.77
N VAL A 83 -7.41 -29.53 -20.65
CA VAL A 83 -6.56 -28.86 -21.64
C VAL A 83 -5.17 -28.76 -21.02
N THR A 84 -4.17 -29.33 -21.70
CA THR A 84 -2.77 -29.25 -21.27
C THR A 84 -2.03 -28.28 -22.18
N LEU A 85 -1.46 -27.27 -21.61
CA LEU A 85 -0.61 -26.33 -22.34
C LEU A 85 0.81 -26.90 -22.51
N GLU A 86 1.55 -26.41 -23.52
CA GLU A 86 2.92 -26.87 -23.82
C GLU A 86 3.91 -26.72 -22.63
N ASN A 87 3.62 -25.88 -21.66
CA ASN A 87 4.42 -25.69 -20.45
C ASN A 87 4.07 -26.66 -19.31
N GLY A 88 3.10 -27.54 -19.51
CA GLY A 88 2.64 -28.52 -18.53
C GLY A 88 1.53 -28.01 -17.59
N ALA A 89 1.06 -26.78 -17.71
CA ALA A 89 -0.12 -26.32 -16.98
C ALA A 89 -1.38 -26.99 -17.55
N ALA A 90 -2.18 -27.61 -16.68
CA ALA A 90 -3.42 -28.28 -17.04
C ALA A 90 -4.60 -27.63 -16.31
N PHE A 91 -5.73 -27.52 -17.01
CA PHE A 91 -6.98 -27.02 -16.44
C PHE A 91 -8.18 -27.64 -17.16
N SER A 92 -9.31 -27.73 -16.47
CA SER A 92 -10.55 -28.24 -17.02
C SER A 92 -11.35 -27.09 -17.64
N VAL A 93 -11.87 -27.28 -18.87
CA VAL A 93 -12.71 -26.29 -19.56
C VAL A 93 -14.06 -26.85 -19.87
N ARG A 94 -15.09 -26.05 -19.65
CA ARG A 94 -16.46 -26.32 -19.99
C ARG A 94 -17.21 -25.04 -20.28
N LEU A 95 -17.87 -24.94 -21.42
CA LEU A 95 -18.76 -23.82 -21.74
C LEU A 95 -20.20 -24.23 -21.55
N ILE A 96 -21.05 -23.26 -21.25
CA ILE A 96 -22.48 -23.52 -21.05
C ILE A 96 -23.26 -22.58 -21.94
N ASP A 97 -23.96 -23.15 -22.94
CA ASP A 97 -24.81 -22.40 -23.85
C ASP A 97 -26.21 -22.22 -23.25
N CYS A 98 -26.57 -20.97 -22.98
CA CYS A 98 -27.88 -20.63 -22.46
C CYS A 98 -28.82 -20.18 -23.57
N VAL A 99 -30.11 -20.41 -23.41
CA VAL A 99 -31.13 -19.92 -24.32
C VAL A 99 -31.06 -18.39 -24.47
N GLY A 100 -30.98 -17.69 -23.34
CA GLY A 100 -30.93 -16.24 -23.26
C GLY A 100 -32.30 -15.58 -23.06
N TYR A 101 -32.24 -14.29 -22.79
CA TYR A 101 -33.42 -13.46 -22.54
C TYR A 101 -34.12 -13.14 -23.86
N MET A 102 -35.45 -13.19 -23.81
CA MET A 102 -36.27 -12.92 -25.00
C MET A 102 -36.18 -11.43 -25.38
N VAL A 103 -36.23 -11.19 -26.69
CA VAL A 103 -36.26 -9.85 -27.28
C VAL A 103 -37.44 -9.69 -28.21
N PRO A 104 -37.99 -8.47 -28.37
CA PRO A 104 -38.97 -8.21 -29.42
C PRO A 104 -38.43 -8.64 -30.77
N GLY A 105 -39.29 -9.16 -31.63
CA GLY A 105 -38.88 -9.66 -32.98
C GLY A 105 -38.26 -11.05 -33.01
N ALA A 106 -37.96 -11.71 -31.89
CA ALA A 106 -37.58 -13.10 -31.86
C ALA A 106 -38.81 -14.02 -32.09
N VAL A 107 -38.64 -15.07 -32.89
CA VAL A 107 -39.73 -16.00 -33.25
C VAL A 107 -39.53 -17.32 -32.51
N GLY A 108 -40.61 -17.95 -32.02
CA GLY A 108 -40.59 -19.27 -31.37
C GLY A 108 -40.94 -19.27 -29.89
N SER A 109 -41.27 -18.10 -29.31
CA SER A 109 -41.83 -17.98 -27.95
C SER A 109 -43.33 -18.18 -27.88
N LEU A 110 -43.99 -18.11 -29.04
CA LEU A 110 -45.42 -18.32 -29.16
C LEU A 110 -45.70 -19.54 -30.04
N GLU A 111 -46.73 -20.33 -29.71
CA GLU A 111 -47.28 -21.44 -30.48
C GLU A 111 -48.77 -21.21 -30.59
N ASP A 112 -49.29 -21.14 -31.81
CA ASP A 112 -50.70 -20.84 -32.11
C ASP A 112 -51.27 -19.58 -31.38
N GLY A 113 -50.43 -18.54 -31.21
CA GLY A 113 -50.82 -17.28 -30.59
C GLY A 113 -50.80 -17.27 -29.06
N SER A 114 -50.47 -18.40 -28.43
CA SER A 114 -50.30 -18.54 -26.95
C SER A 114 -48.82 -18.72 -26.57
N PRO A 115 -48.42 -18.40 -25.34
CA PRO A 115 -47.03 -18.69 -24.93
C PRO A 115 -46.69 -20.16 -25.07
N ARG A 116 -45.57 -20.46 -25.71
CA ARG A 116 -45.05 -21.83 -25.84
C ARG A 116 -44.69 -22.36 -24.48
N MET A 117 -45.33 -23.47 -24.07
CA MET A 117 -45.07 -24.15 -22.80
C MET A 117 -43.97 -25.18 -22.95
N VAL A 118 -43.08 -25.27 -21.95
CA VAL A 118 -41.94 -26.21 -21.95
C VAL A 118 -41.80 -26.88 -20.60
N THR A 119 -41.34 -28.11 -20.60
CA THR A 119 -40.94 -28.84 -19.40
C THR A 119 -39.50 -28.52 -19.07
N THR A 120 -39.14 -28.31 -17.83
CA THR A 120 -37.77 -28.05 -17.40
C THR A 120 -37.37 -29.01 -16.27
N PRO A 121 -36.09 -29.29 -16.06
CA PRO A 121 -35.64 -30.14 -14.95
C PRO A 121 -35.93 -29.56 -13.56
N TRP A 122 -36.36 -28.30 -13.46
CA TRP A 122 -36.55 -27.59 -12.21
C TRP A 122 -37.98 -27.56 -11.68
N PHE A 123 -38.95 -27.91 -12.54
CA PHE A 123 -40.37 -27.91 -12.20
C PHE A 123 -41.05 -29.16 -12.70
N ASP A 124 -42.00 -29.71 -11.92
CA ASP A 124 -42.81 -30.86 -12.26
C ASP A 124 -44.02 -30.48 -13.14
N TYR A 125 -44.11 -29.21 -13.56
CA TYR A 125 -45.19 -28.69 -14.42
C TYR A 125 -44.60 -27.84 -15.55
N GLU A 126 -45.36 -27.69 -16.64
CA GLU A 126 -44.96 -26.88 -17.79
C GLU A 126 -45.02 -25.37 -17.43
N ILE A 127 -44.00 -24.64 -17.83
CA ILE A 127 -43.88 -23.20 -17.70
C ILE A 127 -43.68 -22.51 -19.04
N PRO A 128 -43.99 -21.21 -19.19
CA PRO A 128 -43.70 -20.48 -20.40
C PRO A 128 -42.22 -20.55 -20.78
N MET A 129 -41.92 -20.73 -22.07
CA MET A 129 -40.54 -20.81 -22.57
C MET A 129 -39.71 -19.60 -22.20
N THR A 130 -40.30 -18.41 -22.11
CA THR A 130 -39.65 -17.18 -21.68
C THR A 130 -39.16 -17.27 -20.24
N GLU A 131 -40.01 -17.76 -19.35
CA GLU A 131 -39.69 -17.98 -17.95
C GLU A 131 -38.62 -19.07 -17.76
N ALA A 132 -38.74 -20.18 -18.50
CA ALA A 132 -37.76 -21.27 -18.52
C ALA A 132 -36.37 -20.76 -18.93
N ALA A 133 -36.29 -19.93 -19.99
CA ALA A 133 -35.05 -19.33 -20.48
C ALA A 133 -34.40 -18.44 -19.44
N GLU A 134 -35.15 -17.61 -18.72
CA GLU A 134 -34.67 -16.73 -17.68
C GLU A 134 -34.13 -17.49 -16.47
N ILE A 135 -34.91 -18.42 -15.93
CA ILE A 135 -34.51 -19.27 -14.80
C ILE A 135 -33.27 -20.10 -15.16
N GLY A 136 -33.25 -20.71 -16.35
CA GLY A 136 -32.11 -21.48 -16.82
C GLY A 136 -30.86 -20.65 -16.95
N THR A 137 -30.94 -19.44 -17.50
CA THR A 137 -29.80 -18.52 -17.60
C THR A 137 -29.27 -18.13 -16.25
N ARG A 138 -30.13 -17.76 -15.31
CA ARG A 138 -29.72 -17.39 -13.94
C ARG A 138 -29.04 -18.55 -13.21
N LYS A 139 -29.61 -19.76 -13.28
CA LYS A 139 -29.05 -20.98 -12.66
C LYS A 139 -27.67 -21.33 -13.23
N VAL A 140 -27.50 -21.24 -14.54
CA VAL A 140 -26.22 -21.50 -15.20
C VAL A 140 -25.13 -20.61 -14.59
N ILE A 141 -25.40 -19.32 -14.45
CA ILE A 141 -24.39 -18.42 -13.91
C ILE A 141 -24.19 -18.62 -12.41
N ALA A 142 -25.28 -18.74 -11.65
CA ALA A 142 -25.19 -18.86 -10.20
C ALA A 142 -24.52 -20.16 -9.75
N GLU A 143 -24.90 -21.29 -10.35
CA GLU A 143 -24.59 -22.63 -9.84
C GLU A 143 -23.48 -23.35 -10.64
N HIS A 144 -23.37 -23.08 -11.95
CA HIS A 144 -22.57 -23.91 -12.86
C HIS A 144 -21.37 -23.20 -13.52
N SER A 145 -21.25 -21.88 -13.39
CA SER A 145 -20.13 -21.14 -14.00
C SER A 145 -19.21 -20.52 -12.98
N THR A 146 -17.91 -20.49 -13.29
CA THR A 146 -16.89 -19.75 -12.53
C THR A 146 -16.78 -18.31 -13.03
N ILE A 147 -17.02 -18.11 -14.34
CA ILE A 147 -16.99 -16.81 -15.02
C ILE A 147 -18.18 -16.67 -15.96
N GLY A 148 -18.59 -15.43 -16.23
CA GLY A 148 -19.66 -15.09 -17.17
C GLY A 148 -19.14 -14.40 -18.45
N ILE A 149 -19.70 -14.73 -19.59
CA ILE A 149 -19.54 -13.95 -20.82
C ILE A 149 -20.93 -13.55 -21.32
N VAL A 150 -21.19 -12.23 -21.29
CA VAL A 150 -22.42 -11.67 -21.84
C VAL A 150 -22.22 -11.38 -23.31
N VAL A 151 -22.92 -12.06 -24.20
CA VAL A 151 -22.88 -11.77 -25.63
C VAL A 151 -24.10 -10.93 -26.03
N THR A 152 -23.84 -9.70 -26.47
CA THR A 152 -24.84 -8.79 -27.04
C THR A 152 -24.45 -8.42 -28.47
N THR A 153 -25.19 -7.55 -29.15
CA THR A 153 -24.93 -7.21 -30.56
C THR A 153 -25.24 -5.74 -30.86
N ASP A 154 -24.61 -5.20 -31.88
CA ASP A 154 -24.91 -3.90 -32.48
C ASP A 154 -26.07 -3.94 -33.52
N GLY A 155 -26.68 -5.13 -33.72
CA GLY A 155 -27.75 -5.34 -34.66
C GLY A 155 -27.28 -5.71 -36.09
N THR A 156 -25.96 -5.82 -36.34
CA THR A 156 -25.43 -6.13 -37.68
C THR A 156 -25.42 -7.62 -38.03
N ILE A 157 -25.62 -8.51 -37.07
CA ILE A 157 -25.51 -9.97 -37.25
C ILE A 157 -26.85 -10.67 -37.50
N THR A 158 -27.95 -9.97 -37.26
CA THR A 158 -29.33 -10.47 -37.48
C THR A 158 -30.23 -9.37 -38.03
N ASP A 159 -31.45 -9.72 -38.45
CA ASP A 159 -32.48 -8.76 -38.88
C ASP A 159 -33.22 -8.08 -37.69
N ILE A 160 -32.82 -8.33 -36.46
CA ILE A 160 -33.39 -7.72 -35.26
C ILE A 160 -32.62 -6.43 -34.99
N PRO A 161 -33.29 -5.27 -34.90
CA PRO A 161 -32.63 -4.01 -34.66
C PRO A 161 -32.00 -3.92 -33.22
N ARG A 162 -30.96 -3.10 -33.07
CA ARG A 162 -30.23 -2.96 -31.81
C ARG A 162 -31.15 -2.56 -30.63
N GLU A 163 -32.14 -1.73 -30.89
CA GLU A 163 -33.07 -1.18 -29.90
C GLU A 163 -33.86 -2.29 -29.19
N ASP A 164 -34.16 -3.38 -29.87
CA ASP A 164 -34.91 -4.52 -29.32
C ASP A 164 -34.08 -5.34 -28.31
N TYR A 165 -32.76 -5.19 -28.30
CA TYR A 165 -31.87 -5.89 -27.39
C TYR A 165 -31.65 -5.17 -26.05
N LEU A 166 -31.93 -3.85 -25.96
CA LEU A 166 -31.52 -3.03 -24.83
C LEU A 166 -32.09 -3.48 -23.48
N GLU A 167 -33.38 -3.81 -23.41
CA GLU A 167 -34.04 -4.23 -22.18
C GLU A 167 -33.49 -5.57 -21.67
N ALA A 168 -33.35 -6.55 -22.57
CA ALA A 168 -32.80 -7.86 -22.22
C ALA A 168 -31.31 -7.80 -21.86
N GLU A 169 -30.55 -6.91 -22.49
CA GLU A 169 -29.15 -6.63 -22.18
C GLU A 169 -28.98 -6.03 -20.79
N GLU A 170 -29.74 -4.99 -20.47
CA GLU A 170 -29.73 -4.34 -19.16
C GLU A 170 -30.05 -5.34 -18.05
N ARG A 171 -31.05 -6.15 -18.28
CA ARG A 171 -31.49 -7.16 -17.32
C ARG A 171 -30.39 -8.19 -17.03
N VAL A 172 -29.80 -8.78 -18.07
CA VAL A 172 -28.75 -9.79 -17.88
C VAL A 172 -27.50 -9.22 -17.19
N ILE A 173 -27.12 -8.00 -17.52
CA ILE A 173 -25.97 -7.33 -16.89
C ILE A 173 -26.26 -7.06 -15.41
N THR A 174 -27.46 -6.59 -15.09
CA THR A 174 -27.84 -6.30 -13.71
C THR A 174 -27.86 -7.58 -12.85
N GLU A 175 -28.45 -8.66 -13.35
CA GLU A 175 -28.48 -9.95 -12.64
C GLU A 175 -27.06 -10.51 -12.39
N LEU A 176 -26.14 -10.38 -13.35
CA LEU A 176 -24.74 -10.80 -13.18
C LEU A 176 -24.01 -9.99 -12.13
N LYS A 177 -24.26 -8.69 -12.07
CA LYS A 177 -23.71 -7.83 -11.03
C LYS A 177 -24.18 -8.21 -9.63
N GLU A 178 -25.49 -8.50 -9.50
CA GLU A 178 -26.07 -8.95 -8.24
C GLU A 178 -25.47 -10.27 -7.74
N LEU A 179 -25.12 -11.17 -8.67
CA LEU A 179 -24.46 -12.45 -8.35
C LEU A 179 -22.99 -12.30 -7.94
N GLY A 180 -22.38 -11.14 -8.22
CA GLY A 180 -20.99 -10.85 -7.83
C GLY A 180 -19.93 -11.70 -8.50
N LYS A 181 -20.27 -12.42 -9.60
CA LYS A 181 -19.30 -13.22 -10.36
C LYS A 181 -18.55 -12.36 -11.38
N PRO A 182 -17.26 -12.66 -11.66
CA PRO A 182 -16.53 -11.97 -12.70
C PRO A 182 -17.15 -12.25 -14.07
N PHE A 183 -17.42 -11.20 -14.83
CA PHE A 183 -17.96 -11.32 -16.18
C PHE A 183 -17.48 -10.20 -17.10
N LEU A 184 -17.56 -10.44 -18.40
CA LEU A 184 -17.21 -9.52 -19.45
C LEU A 184 -18.33 -9.46 -20.48
N VAL A 185 -18.53 -8.33 -21.14
CA VAL A 185 -19.48 -8.16 -22.23
C VAL A 185 -18.74 -8.28 -23.57
N VAL A 186 -19.22 -9.15 -24.46
CA VAL A 186 -18.80 -9.24 -25.86
C VAL A 186 -19.88 -8.59 -26.73
N LEU A 187 -19.54 -7.49 -27.37
CA LEU A 187 -20.37 -6.85 -28.38
C LEU A 187 -20.08 -7.52 -29.71
N ASN A 188 -20.97 -8.42 -30.13
CA ASN A 188 -20.86 -9.14 -31.39
C ASN A 188 -21.31 -8.27 -32.56
N SER A 189 -20.40 -7.97 -33.47
CA SER A 189 -20.59 -7.11 -34.61
C SER A 189 -19.93 -7.72 -35.86
N ALA A 190 -20.57 -7.63 -37.00
CA ALA A 190 -19.92 -7.97 -38.28
C ALA A 190 -18.81 -6.95 -38.64
N TYR A 191 -18.79 -5.78 -37.98
CA TYR A 191 -17.81 -4.74 -38.20
C TYR A 191 -17.29 -4.19 -36.86
N PRO A 192 -16.51 -4.98 -36.09
CA PRO A 192 -16.13 -4.62 -34.68
C PRO A 192 -15.31 -3.34 -34.55
N ASN A 193 -14.63 -2.92 -35.61
CA ASN A 193 -13.83 -1.71 -35.67
C ASN A 193 -14.58 -0.49 -36.19
N SER A 194 -15.87 -0.59 -36.49
CA SER A 194 -16.68 0.54 -36.97
C SER A 194 -16.92 1.56 -35.85
N ASP A 195 -17.07 2.83 -36.22
CA ASP A 195 -17.39 3.92 -35.26
C ASP A 195 -18.67 3.62 -34.48
N ARG A 196 -19.66 2.98 -35.11
CA ARG A 196 -20.90 2.56 -34.47
C ARG A 196 -20.66 1.53 -33.38
N ALA A 197 -19.92 0.48 -33.67
CA ALA A 197 -19.62 -0.59 -32.71
C ALA A 197 -18.80 -0.01 -31.53
N GLN A 198 -17.82 0.84 -31.81
CA GLN A 198 -17.00 1.47 -30.76
C GLN A 198 -17.82 2.47 -29.92
N SER A 199 -18.77 3.20 -30.50
CA SER A 199 -19.68 4.08 -29.74
C SER A 199 -20.59 3.29 -28.81
N ILE A 200 -21.17 2.18 -29.28
CA ILE A 200 -22.01 1.28 -28.44
C ILE A 200 -21.16 0.66 -27.33
N ARG A 201 -19.95 0.24 -27.63
CA ARG A 201 -19.01 -0.25 -26.60
C ARG A 201 -18.74 0.79 -25.51
N ALA A 202 -18.47 2.03 -25.91
CA ALA A 202 -18.24 3.13 -24.96
C ALA A 202 -19.47 3.42 -24.09
N ASP A 203 -20.66 3.36 -24.68
CA ASP A 203 -21.94 3.52 -23.96
C ASP A 203 -22.15 2.40 -22.93
N LEU A 204 -21.90 1.13 -23.31
CA LEU A 204 -21.98 -0.04 -22.40
C LEU A 204 -21.02 0.08 -21.21
N ILE A 205 -19.79 0.47 -21.47
CA ILE A 205 -18.79 0.68 -20.42
C ILE A 205 -19.23 1.80 -19.48
N SER A 206 -19.64 2.95 -20.03
CA SER A 206 -20.03 4.12 -19.23
C SER A 206 -21.31 3.89 -18.44
N ARG A 207 -22.31 3.25 -19.05
CA ARG A 207 -23.64 3.05 -18.45
C ARG A 207 -23.66 1.97 -17.39
N TYR A 208 -22.96 0.86 -17.66
CA TYR A 208 -23.01 -0.30 -16.78
C TYR A 208 -21.74 -0.54 -16.00
N ASP A 209 -20.69 0.26 -16.12
CA ASP A 209 -19.40 0.02 -15.48
C ASP A 209 -18.94 -1.45 -15.63
N VAL A 210 -18.78 -1.89 -16.88
CA VAL A 210 -18.40 -3.25 -17.26
C VAL A 210 -17.28 -3.23 -18.29
N THR A 211 -16.44 -4.26 -18.30
CA THR A 211 -15.49 -4.44 -19.40
C THR A 211 -16.24 -4.95 -20.63
N CYS A 212 -16.07 -4.28 -21.77
CA CYS A 212 -16.70 -4.64 -23.03
C CYS A 212 -15.67 -4.76 -24.15
N VAL A 213 -15.73 -5.86 -24.89
CA VAL A 213 -14.89 -6.15 -26.06
C VAL A 213 -15.76 -6.26 -27.32
N CYS A 214 -15.41 -5.54 -28.40
CA CYS A 214 -16.03 -5.74 -29.71
C CYS A 214 -15.35 -6.89 -30.43
N ALA A 215 -16.12 -7.83 -30.94
CA ALA A 215 -15.61 -8.97 -31.70
C ALA A 215 -16.60 -9.41 -32.77
N ASP A 216 -16.12 -9.99 -33.89
CA ASP A 216 -16.93 -10.80 -34.75
C ASP A 216 -16.85 -12.25 -34.28
N CYS A 217 -17.94 -12.72 -33.66
CA CYS A 217 -17.99 -14.09 -33.15
C CYS A 217 -17.89 -15.16 -34.25
N LEU A 218 -18.15 -14.83 -35.51
CA LEU A 218 -17.99 -15.74 -36.62
C LEU A 218 -16.53 -15.91 -37.05
N GLU A 219 -15.75 -14.85 -36.96
CA GLU A 219 -14.32 -14.79 -37.34
C GLU A 219 -13.39 -14.73 -36.10
N LEU A 220 -13.83 -15.25 -34.95
CA LEU A 220 -13.08 -15.21 -33.70
C LEU A 220 -11.79 -16.02 -33.80
N ASP A 221 -10.66 -15.35 -33.76
CA ASP A 221 -9.32 -15.93 -33.78
C ASP A 221 -8.73 -16.14 -32.37
N GLU A 222 -7.58 -16.78 -32.29
CA GLU A 222 -6.88 -17.05 -31.02
C GLU A 222 -6.54 -15.76 -30.25
N ARG A 223 -6.19 -14.69 -30.96
CA ARG A 223 -5.86 -13.40 -30.36
C ARG A 223 -7.11 -12.79 -29.72
N ALA A 224 -8.22 -12.76 -30.42
CA ALA A 224 -9.47 -12.23 -29.89
C ALA A 224 -9.97 -13.03 -28.67
N VAL A 225 -9.84 -14.37 -28.70
CA VAL A 225 -10.13 -15.23 -27.52
C VAL A 225 -9.24 -14.88 -26.36
N THR A 226 -7.95 -14.70 -26.59
CA THR A 226 -6.96 -14.33 -25.55
C THR A 226 -7.28 -12.96 -24.94
N ASP A 227 -7.64 -11.97 -25.76
CA ASP A 227 -8.03 -10.64 -25.28
C ASP A 227 -9.32 -10.68 -24.45
N ILE A 228 -10.29 -11.53 -24.81
CA ILE A 228 -11.51 -11.75 -24.02
C ILE A 228 -11.17 -12.37 -22.66
N ILE A 229 -10.36 -13.43 -22.61
CA ILE A 229 -9.95 -14.06 -21.34
C ILE A 229 -9.15 -13.07 -20.47
N LYS A 230 -8.25 -12.29 -21.07
CA LYS A 230 -7.53 -11.23 -20.37
C LYS A 230 -8.50 -10.20 -19.79
N GLY A 231 -9.50 -9.77 -20.53
CA GLY A 231 -10.54 -8.88 -20.05
C GLY A 231 -11.31 -9.45 -18.84
N VAL A 232 -11.63 -10.74 -18.87
CA VAL A 232 -12.26 -11.43 -17.73
C VAL A 232 -11.36 -11.40 -16.49
N LEU A 233 -10.04 -11.64 -16.65
CA LEU A 233 -9.10 -11.61 -15.54
C LEU A 233 -9.05 -10.27 -14.82
N TYR A 234 -9.25 -9.17 -15.53
CA TYR A 234 -9.36 -7.84 -14.94
C TYR A 234 -10.62 -7.63 -14.10
N GLU A 235 -11.67 -8.42 -14.32
CA GLU A 235 -12.91 -8.38 -13.54
C GLU A 235 -12.86 -9.22 -12.26
N PHE A 236 -11.81 -10.03 -12.05
CA PHE A 236 -11.63 -10.76 -10.80
C PHE A 236 -11.29 -9.82 -9.65
N PRO A 237 -11.69 -10.21 -8.41
CA PRO A 237 -11.36 -9.42 -7.22
C PRO A 237 -9.84 -9.21 -7.06
N VAL A 238 -9.43 -8.01 -6.70
CA VAL A 238 -8.09 -7.77 -6.17
C VAL A 238 -8.02 -8.35 -4.76
N LYS A 239 -6.95 -9.10 -4.46
CA LYS A 239 -6.75 -9.69 -3.12
C LYS A 239 -5.91 -8.79 -2.24
N GLU A 240 -4.89 -8.17 -2.81
CA GLU A 240 -3.94 -7.35 -2.07
C GLU A 240 -3.33 -6.30 -3.01
N LEU A 241 -3.13 -5.10 -2.46
CA LEU A 241 -2.39 -4.03 -3.11
C LEU A 241 -1.26 -3.58 -2.17
N ASP A 242 -0.02 -3.94 -2.54
CA ASP A 242 1.18 -3.50 -1.85
C ASP A 242 1.56 -2.09 -2.26
N LEU A 243 1.60 -1.17 -1.30
CA LEU A 243 2.02 0.21 -1.53
C LEU A 243 3.40 0.45 -0.91
N PHE A 244 4.39 0.69 -1.75
CA PHE A 244 5.75 0.98 -1.31
C PHE A 244 5.95 2.49 -1.15
N LEU A 245 6.21 2.89 0.08
CA LEU A 245 6.49 4.27 0.47
C LEU A 245 7.98 4.45 0.76
N PRO A 246 8.52 5.68 0.69
CA PRO A 246 9.89 5.95 1.18
C PRO A 246 10.04 5.55 2.65
N PRO A 247 11.11 4.81 3.03
CA PRO A 247 11.25 4.25 4.39
C PRO A 247 11.22 5.27 5.53
N TRP A 248 11.58 6.52 5.27
CA TRP A 248 11.55 7.58 6.27
C TRP A 248 10.13 7.92 6.75
N VAL A 249 9.09 7.65 5.93
CA VAL A 249 7.68 7.85 6.29
C VAL A 249 7.28 6.91 7.44
N ASP A 250 7.82 5.69 7.44
CA ASP A 250 7.55 4.72 8.51
C ASP A 250 8.11 5.17 9.86
N ALA A 251 9.23 5.91 9.85
CA ALA A 251 9.85 6.46 11.05
C ALA A 251 9.04 7.60 11.69
N LEU A 252 8.07 8.18 10.97
CA LEU A 252 7.23 9.25 11.50
C LEU A 252 6.19 8.72 12.50
N PRO A 253 5.86 9.48 13.55
CA PRO A 253 4.72 9.20 14.42
C PRO A 253 3.41 9.08 13.63
N TYR A 254 2.46 8.29 14.14
CA TYR A 254 1.18 8.06 13.43
C TYR A 254 0.34 9.33 13.26
N ASP A 255 0.45 10.28 14.18
CA ASP A 255 -0.23 11.57 14.18
C ASP A 255 0.49 12.64 13.35
N HIS A 256 1.65 12.32 12.79
CA HIS A 256 2.37 13.25 11.93
C HIS A 256 1.54 13.63 10.70
N PRO A 257 1.40 14.93 10.36
CA PRO A 257 0.51 15.40 9.29
C PRO A 257 0.75 14.72 7.93
N ILE A 258 2.01 14.50 7.55
CA ILE A 258 2.37 13.81 6.30
C ILE A 258 1.86 12.36 6.31
N LYS A 259 2.12 11.62 7.39
CA LYS A 259 1.73 10.20 7.48
C LYS A 259 0.22 10.03 7.56
N SER A 260 -0.45 10.84 8.37
CA SER A 260 -1.92 10.81 8.51
C SER A 260 -2.64 11.24 7.23
N GLY A 261 -2.15 12.28 6.54
CA GLY A 261 -2.68 12.73 5.26
C GLY A 261 -2.51 11.70 4.16
N LEU A 262 -1.34 11.08 4.06
CA LEU A 262 -1.06 10.01 3.09
C LEU A 262 -1.95 8.78 3.33
N TYR A 263 -2.11 8.34 4.58
CA TYR A 263 -2.99 7.22 4.91
C TYR A 263 -4.47 7.52 4.68
N ALA A 264 -4.88 8.78 4.83
CA ALA A 264 -6.23 9.21 4.45
C ALA A 264 -6.44 9.13 2.94
N ALA A 265 -5.48 9.61 2.13
CA ALA A 265 -5.52 9.53 0.68
C ALA A 265 -5.52 8.06 0.18
N ILE A 266 -4.73 7.19 0.80
CA ILE A 266 -4.72 5.74 0.50
C ILE A 266 -6.10 5.12 0.80
N ARG A 267 -6.68 5.42 1.94
CA ARG A 267 -8.00 4.91 2.33
C ARG A 267 -9.09 5.37 1.38
N GLU A 268 -9.07 6.64 0.98
CA GLU A 268 -10.03 7.21 0.05
C GLU A 268 -9.85 6.62 -1.37
N GLY A 269 -8.62 6.60 -1.89
CA GLY A 269 -8.31 6.07 -3.21
C GLY A 269 -8.62 4.58 -3.35
N CYS A 270 -8.42 3.77 -2.29
CA CYS A 270 -8.72 2.34 -2.29
C CYS A 270 -10.17 2.02 -1.91
N GLY A 271 -10.97 2.99 -1.45
CA GLY A 271 -12.31 2.74 -0.91
C GLY A 271 -13.31 2.13 -1.89
N GLY A 272 -13.13 2.36 -3.19
CA GLY A 272 -13.95 1.80 -4.27
C GLY A 272 -13.29 0.67 -5.05
N MET A 273 -12.09 0.23 -4.67
CA MET A 273 -11.33 -0.79 -5.37
C MET A 273 -11.83 -2.18 -4.99
N HIS A 274 -12.41 -2.88 -5.96
CA HIS A 274 -12.91 -4.25 -5.78
C HIS A 274 -12.28 -5.24 -6.75
N ARG A 275 -11.95 -4.80 -7.97
CA ARG A 275 -11.45 -5.61 -9.08
C ARG A 275 -10.07 -5.16 -9.48
N ILE A 276 -9.36 -6.03 -10.18
CA ILE A 276 -8.01 -5.69 -10.67
C ILE A 276 -8.01 -4.46 -11.58
N ARG A 277 -9.05 -4.27 -12.40
CA ARG A 277 -9.17 -3.07 -13.26
C ARG A 277 -9.25 -1.76 -12.48
N ASP A 278 -9.69 -1.80 -11.22
CA ASP A 278 -9.84 -0.61 -10.39
C ASP A 278 -8.50 -0.13 -9.80
N VAL A 279 -7.46 -0.98 -9.83
CA VAL A 279 -6.13 -0.68 -9.26
C VAL A 279 -5.50 0.55 -9.89
N GLU A 280 -5.62 0.71 -11.22
CA GLU A 280 -5.05 1.85 -11.91
C GLU A 280 -5.69 3.17 -11.45
N GLY A 281 -7.01 3.18 -11.35
CA GLY A 281 -7.77 4.33 -10.84
C GLY A 281 -7.45 4.65 -9.37
N ALA A 282 -7.34 3.62 -8.53
CA ALA A 282 -6.98 3.78 -7.12
C ALA A 282 -5.57 4.37 -6.95
N VAL A 283 -4.58 3.85 -7.68
CA VAL A 283 -3.21 4.37 -7.66
C VAL A 283 -3.13 5.79 -8.19
N ALA A 284 -3.88 6.11 -9.24
CA ALA A 284 -3.96 7.48 -9.78
C ALA A 284 -4.61 8.45 -8.78
N ALA A 285 -5.66 8.04 -8.08
CA ALA A 285 -6.30 8.85 -7.04
C ALA A 285 -5.37 9.13 -5.86
N ILE A 286 -4.59 8.12 -5.39
CA ILE A 286 -3.57 8.31 -4.36
C ILE A 286 -2.48 9.26 -4.86
N GLY A 287 -2.06 9.11 -6.13
CA GLY A 287 -1.06 9.97 -6.77
C GLY A 287 -1.47 11.44 -6.93
N ALA A 288 -2.76 11.75 -6.85
CA ALA A 288 -3.28 13.12 -6.86
C ALA A 288 -3.16 13.84 -5.50
N CYS A 289 -2.69 13.16 -4.45
CA CYS A 289 -2.42 13.77 -3.16
C CYS A 289 -1.24 14.74 -3.25
N ASP A 290 -1.37 15.95 -2.67
CA ASP A 290 -0.36 17.01 -2.72
C ASP A 290 1.03 16.59 -2.18
N THR A 291 1.05 15.60 -1.28
CA THR A 291 2.29 15.06 -0.70
C THR A 291 3.00 14.02 -1.58
N VAL A 292 2.34 13.54 -2.63
CA VAL A 292 2.88 12.52 -3.55
C VAL A 292 3.40 13.17 -4.81
N SER A 293 4.67 12.94 -5.15
CA SER A 293 5.26 13.44 -6.40
C SER A 293 4.99 12.53 -7.58
N SER A 294 4.95 11.23 -7.36
CA SER A 294 4.58 10.24 -8.38
C SER A 294 4.00 8.97 -7.75
N ALA A 295 3.04 8.37 -8.44
CA ALA A 295 2.47 7.07 -8.12
C ALA A 295 2.50 6.21 -9.36
N ARG A 296 3.07 5.01 -9.28
CA ARG A 296 3.21 4.10 -10.43
C ARG A 296 2.99 2.65 -10.02
N ILE A 297 2.26 1.94 -10.83
CA ILE A 297 2.10 0.49 -10.68
C ILE A 297 3.42 -0.18 -11.07
N THR A 298 3.95 -1.02 -10.20
CA THR A 298 5.18 -1.78 -10.44
C THR A 298 4.89 -3.18 -10.98
N SER A 299 3.79 -3.78 -10.52
CA SER A 299 3.36 -5.10 -11.01
C SER A 299 1.87 -5.32 -10.80
N ILE A 300 1.27 -6.11 -11.68
CA ILE A 300 -0.05 -6.71 -11.52
C ILE A 300 0.07 -8.19 -11.86
N SER A 301 -0.28 -9.05 -10.93
CA SER A 301 -0.38 -10.51 -11.14
C SER A 301 -1.84 -10.89 -11.27
N LEU A 302 -2.27 -11.12 -12.52
CA LEU A 302 -3.67 -11.44 -12.82
C LEU A 302 -4.10 -12.75 -12.17
N GLY A 303 -3.24 -13.77 -12.17
CA GLY A 303 -3.54 -15.09 -11.62
C GLY A 303 -3.64 -15.10 -10.09
N THR A 304 -2.79 -14.37 -9.38
CA THR A 304 -2.82 -14.33 -7.91
C THR A 304 -3.75 -13.26 -7.35
N GLY A 305 -4.01 -12.19 -8.13
CA GLY A 305 -4.78 -11.04 -7.68
C GLY A 305 -4.01 -10.05 -6.84
N LEU A 306 -2.71 -10.11 -6.93
CA LEU A 306 -1.82 -9.21 -6.23
C LEU A 306 -1.42 -8.06 -7.14
N ALA A 307 -1.38 -6.87 -6.62
CA ALA A 307 -0.86 -5.70 -7.29
C ALA A 307 0.16 -5.00 -6.41
N ALA A 308 1.10 -4.29 -7.01
CA ALA A 308 2.08 -3.51 -6.28
C ALA A 308 2.26 -2.15 -6.94
N ALA A 309 2.38 -1.10 -6.13
CA ALA A 309 2.62 0.24 -6.60
C ALA A 309 3.66 0.96 -5.74
N GLN A 310 4.47 1.78 -6.40
CA GLN A 310 5.47 2.63 -5.78
C GLN A 310 4.94 4.06 -5.69
N MET A 311 5.02 4.64 -4.50
CA MET A 311 4.70 6.04 -4.22
C MET A 311 6.00 6.78 -3.91
N ASP A 312 6.28 7.83 -4.67
CA ASP A 312 7.43 8.70 -4.42
C ASP A 312 6.94 10.02 -3.82
N LEU A 313 7.65 10.52 -2.82
CA LEU A 313 7.40 11.81 -2.20
C LEU A 313 8.51 12.80 -2.59
N PRO A 314 8.24 14.11 -2.64
CA PRO A 314 9.26 15.11 -2.92
C PRO A 314 10.42 15.01 -1.91
N ARG A 315 11.64 15.04 -2.39
CA ARG A 315 12.83 14.94 -1.53
C ARG A 315 12.99 16.15 -0.60
N SER A 316 12.50 17.30 -1.02
CA SER A 316 12.40 18.50 -0.17
C SER A 316 11.60 18.25 1.11
N LEU A 317 10.50 17.49 1.00
CA LEU A 317 9.64 17.15 2.14
C LEU A 317 10.37 16.31 3.19
N PHE A 318 11.29 15.45 2.76
CA PHE A 318 12.16 14.70 3.67
C PHE A 318 13.07 15.64 4.48
N TYR A 319 13.74 16.61 3.81
CA TYR A 319 14.65 17.53 4.49
C TYR A 319 13.91 18.52 5.40
N GLU A 320 12.73 18.99 4.96
CA GLU A 320 11.88 19.84 5.81
C GLU A 320 11.48 19.10 7.10
N THR A 321 11.03 17.85 6.96
CA THR A 321 10.66 17.01 8.10
C THR A 321 11.85 16.74 9.01
N LEU A 322 13.00 16.42 8.44
CA LEU A 322 14.24 16.20 9.17
C LEU A 322 14.66 17.45 9.95
N SER A 323 14.58 18.63 9.31
CA SER A 323 14.90 19.91 9.95
C SER A 323 13.96 20.23 11.11
N GLN A 324 12.67 19.99 10.94
CA GLN A 324 11.66 20.21 11.99
C GLN A 324 11.87 19.29 13.20
N GLN A 325 12.20 18.00 12.96
CA GLN A 325 12.38 17.03 14.05
C GLN A 325 13.74 17.16 14.76
N SER A 326 14.80 17.46 14.01
CA SER A 326 16.15 17.54 14.56
C SER A 326 16.51 18.92 15.12
N GLY A 327 15.80 19.98 14.68
CA GLY A 327 16.14 21.35 14.97
C GLY A 327 17.35 21.90 14.19
N PHE A 328 17.91 21.10 13.27
CA PHE A 328 19.01 21.52 12.40
C PHE A 328 18.48 21.94 11.02
N ALA A 329 19.09 22.95 10.43
CA ALA A 329 18.77 23.34 9.04
C ALA A 329 19.44 22.36 8.07
N VAL A 330 18.64 21.53 7.39
CA VAL A 330 19.10 20.57 6.40
C VAL A 330 18.24 20.72 5.15
N HIS A 331 18.85 21.02 4.00
CA HIS A 331 18.14 21.32 2.75
C HIS A 331 18.43 20.29 1.65
N ASP A 332 19.59 19.63 1.73
CA ASP A 332 20.03 18.65 0.75
C ASP A 332 20.93 17.56 1.36
N ASP A 333 21.39 16.63 0.51
CA ASP A 333 22.30 15.54 0.92
C ASP A 333 23.66 16.05 1.43
N GLY A 334 24.12 17.20 0.93
CA GLY A 334 25.37 17.82 1.35
C GLY A 334 25.30 18.32 2.78
N ASP A 335 24.21 19.04 3.11
CA ASP A 335 23.94 19.52 4.48
C ASP A 335 23.83 18.34 5.45
N LEU A 336 23.08 17.28 5.04
CA LEU A 336 22.92 16.08 5.85
C LEU A 336 24.26 15.39 6.12
N LEU A 337 25.10 15.22 5.11
CA LEU A 337 26.42 14.61 5.26
C LEU A 337 27.34 15.44 6.15
N GLY A 338 27.33 16.76 5.98
CA GLY A 338 28.07 17.70 6.81
C GLY A 338 27.65 17.61 8.28
N LEU A 339 26.35 17.65 8.54
CA LEU A 339 25.77 17.52 9.87
C LEU A 339 26.13 16.16 10.53
N LEU A 340 26.02 15.07 9.80
CA LEU A 340 26.40 13.74 10.33
C LEU A 340 27.88 13.66 10.67
N SER A 341 28.75 14.28 9.88
CA SER A 341 30.19 14.33 10.13
C SER A 341 30.49 15.13 11.40
N GLU A 342 29.84 16.29 11.58
CA GLU A 342 29.96 17.11 12.79
C GLU A 342 29.45 16.37 14.03
N LEU A 343 28.24 15.82 13.94
CA LEU A 343 27.64 15.05 15.04
C LEU A 343 28.46 13.82 15.41
N SER A 344 29.10 13.17 14.43
CA SER A 344 30.01 12.05 14.68
C SER A 344 31.20 12.48 15.53
N HIS A 345 31.79 13.63 15.21
CA HIS A 345 32.89 14.20 16.01
C HIS A 345 32.44 14.62 17.40
N VAL A 346 31.31 15.32 17.50
CA VAL A 346 30.71 15.70 18.81
C VAL A 346 30.40 14.48 19.65
N LYS A 347 29.82 13.45 19.05
CA LYS A 347 29.53 12.19 19.75
C LYS A 347 30.80 11.51 20.26
N TRP A 348 31.84 11.46 19.46
CA TRP A 348 33.11 10.86 19.87
C TRP A 348 33.71 11.59 21.06
N GLU A 349 33.71 12.94 21.07
CA GLU A 349 34.16 13.74 22.22
C GLU A 349 33.27 13.57 23.43
N TYR A 350 31.94 13.52 23.24
CA TYR A 350 30.99 13.29 24.32
C TYR A 350 31.16 11.87 24.93
N ASP A 351 31.36 10.85 24.12
CA ASP A 351 31.53 9.49 24.63
C ASP A 351 32.73 9.33 25.54
N LYS A 352 33.79 10.11 25.36
CA LYS A 352 34.96 10.17 26.27
C LYS A 352 34.60 10.64 27.70
N VAL A 353 33.66 11.53 27.80
CA VAL A 353 33.29 12.19 29.10
C VAL A 353 31.97 11.68 29.67
N ALA A 354 31.16 10.98 28.89
CA ALA A 354 29.79 10.56 29.25
C ALA A 354 29.74 9.77 30.56
N GLY A 355 30.64 8.78 30.70
CA GLY A 355 30.72 7.97 31.93
C GLY A 355 31.06 8.78 33.16
N ALA A 356 32.05 9.69 33.08
CA ALA A 356 32.42 10.56 34.17
C ALA A 356 31.30 11.54 34.53
N LEU A 357 30.58 12.05 33.53
CA LEU A 357 29.45 12.95 33.70
C LEU A 357 28.27 12.26 34.43
N GLU A 358 27.99 11.00 34.08
CA GLU A 358 26.97 10.20 34.77
C GLU A 358 27.38 9.92 36.23
N GLU A 359 28.65 9.60 36.46
CA GLU A 359 29.19 9.40 37.81
C GLU A 359 29.09 10.64 38.65
N VAL A 360 29.42 11.83 38.12
CA VAL A 360 29.25 13.13 38.80
C VAL A 360 27.80 13.36 39.18
N ARG A 361 26.84 13.05 38.33
CA ARG A 361 25.42 13.22 38.66
C ARG A 361 24.99 12.33 39.84
N ARG A 362 25.54 11.12 39.91
CA ARG A 362 25.19 10.13 40.92
C ARG A 362 25.92 10.34 42.25
N THR A 363 27.22 10.65 42.19
CA THR A 363 28.10 10.64 43.38
C THR A 363 28.66 12.01 43.75
N GLY A 364 28.54 13.00 42.84
CA GLY A 364 29.19 14.31 42.99
C GLY A 364 30.63 14.37 42.45
N TYR A 365 31.20 13.25 42.01
CA TYR A 365 32.57 13.18 41.50
C TYR A 365 32.68 12.13 40.38
N GLY A 366 33.37 12.46 39.29
CA GLY A 366 33.62 11.59 38.16
C GLY A 366 35.00 11.79 37.54
N ILE A 367 35.55 10.74 36.98
CA ILE A 367 36.90 10.73 36.40
C ILE A 367 36.85 10.29 34.95
N VAL A 368 37.40 11.10 34.03
CA VAL A 368 37.72 10.65 32.68
C VAL A 368 39.10 10.02 32.70
N VAL A 369 39.13 8.72 32.48
CA VAL A 369 40.39 7.94 32.45
C VAL A 369 41.06 8.21 31.09
N PRO A 370 42.38 8.53 31.05
CA PRO A 370 43.11 8.76 29.83
C PRO A 370 43.13 7.52 28.91
N GLY A 371 43.07 7.75 27.62
CA GLY A 371 43.26 6.69 26.64
C GLY A 371 44.69 6.16 26.59
N THR A 372 44.88 5.01 26.00
CA THR A 372 46.24 4.43 25.83
C THR A 372 47.13 5.27 24.90
N ASP A 373 46.54 6.06 24.05
CA ASP A 373 47.18 7.02 23.11
C ASP A 373 47.64 8.32 23.82
N GLU A 374 47.10 8.62 25.00
CA GLU A 374 47.48 9.77 25.83
C GLU A 374 48.60 9.44 26.83
N LEU A 375 49.04 8.16 26.88
CA LEU A 375 50.12 7.73 27.76
C LEU A 375 51.48 8.19 27.24
N VAL A 376 52.18 8.99 28.04
CA VAL A 376 53.58 9.36 27.82
C VAL A 376 54.45 8.36 28.54
N LEU A 377 55.17 7.52 27.80
CA LEU A 377 56.04 6.48 28.31
C LEU A 377 57.47 7.03 28.44
N GLU A 378 58.06 6.93 29.64
CA GLU A 378 59.47 7.26 29.88
C GLU A 378 60.36 6.06 29.53
N GLU A 379 61.67 6.32 29.25
CA GLU A 379 62.65 5.26 29.00
C GLU A 379 62.80 4.32 30.23
N PRO A 380 62.90 3.01 29.99
CA PRO A 380 63.12 2.04 31.08
C PRO A 380 64.43 2.33 31.84
N GLU A 381 64.35 2.43 33.17
CA GLU A 381 65.51 2.62 34.02
C GLU A 381 65.85 1.32 34.77
N ILE A 382 67.16 1.04 34.89
CA ILE A 382 67.66 -0.07 35.74
C ILE A 382 67.74 0.41 37.19
N VAL A 383 66.96 -0.23 38.08
CA VAL A 383 66.97 0.09 39.52
C VAL A 383 67.49 -1.06 40.33
N ARG A 384 68.28 -0.72 41.38
CA ARG A 384 68.80 -1.72 42.34
C ARG A 384 68.00 -1.64 43.65
N GLN A 385 67.37 -2.78 44.03
CA GLN A 385 66.59 -2.85 45.24
C GLN A 385 66.96 -4.11 46.02
N GLY A 386 67.50 -3.92 47.25
CA GLY A 386 67.87 -5.04 48.14
C GLY A 386 68.87 -6.05 47.56
N GLY A 387 69.81 -5.59 46.74
CA GLY A 387 70.85 -6.46 46.13
C GLY A 387 70.42 -7.13 44.83
N ARG A 388 69.20 -6.90 44.32
CA ARG A 388 68.72 -7.38 43.04
C ARG A 388 68.53 -6.23 42.06
N TYR A 389 68.65 -6.48 40.77
CA TYR A 389 68.38 -5.53 39.72
C TYR A 389 66.99 -5.72 39.17
N GLY A 390 66.21 -4.67 38.97
CA GLY A 390 64.91 -4.62 38.33
C GLY A 390 64.86 -3.54 37.26
N VAL A 391 63.80 -3.54 36.44
CA VAL A 391 63.52 -2.51 35.49
C VAL A 391 62.36 -1.66 36.00
N ARG A 392 62.57 -0.36 36.08
CA ARG A 392 61.51 0.61 36.42
C ARG A 392 60.92 1.13 35.09
N LEU A 393 59.63 0.96 34.96
CA LEU A 393 58.83 1.54 33.86
C LEU A 393 58.00 2.69 34.46
N LYS A 394 58.07 3.86 33.84
CA LYS A 394 57.32 5.03 34.28
C LYS A 394 56.47 5.55 33.13
N ALA A 395 55.21 5.82 33.41
CA ALA A 395 54.27 6.42 32.47
C ALA A 395 53.50 7.54 33.16
N SER A 396 53.13 8.55 32.38
CA SER A 396 52.26 9.64 32.81
C SER A 396 51.15 9.86 31.81
N ALA A 397 50.00 10.25 32.27
CA ALA A 397 48.88 10.63 31.45
C ALA A 397 48.02 11.71 32.12
N PRO A 398 47.39 12.59 31.33
CA PRO A 398 46.45 13.55 31.88
C PRO A 398 45.12 12.87 32.23
N SER A 399 44.52 13.14 33.36
CA SER A 399 43.15 12.74 33.69
C SER A 399 42.28 13.98 33.88
N ILE A 400 40.98 13.88 33.55
CA ILE A 400 40.03 14.96 33.77
C ILE A 400 39.16 14.56 34.97
N HIS A 401 39.06 15.46 35.95
CA HIS A 401 38.25 15.28 37.14
C HIS A 401 37.10 16.25 37.14
N MET A 402 35.88 15.74 37.23
CA MET A 402 34.64 16.48 37.28
C MET A 402 34.10 16.44 38.71
N ILE A 403 33.76 17.63 39.25
CA ILE A 403 33.28 17.76 40.65
C ILE A 403 32.00 18.58 40.63
N ARG A 404 30.96 18.08 41.25
CA ARG A 404 29.72 18.80 41.51
C ARG A 404 29.86 19.53 42.83
N ALA A 405 29.72 20.86 42.83
CA ALA A 405 29.71 21.70 44.01
C ALA A 405 28.40 22.49 44.06
N ASP A 406 27.76 22.53 45.19
CA ASP A 406 26.56 23.34 45.41
C ASP A 406 27.01 24.78 45.78
N ILE A 407 26.57 25.73 44.95
CA ILE A 407 26.94 27.15 45.09
C ILE A 407 25.70 27.92 45.53
N GLU A 408 25.81 28.62 46.61
CA GLU A 408 24.75 29.50 47.13
C GLU A 408 25.05 30.97 46.82
N THR A 409 24.02 31.70 46.46
CA THR A 409 24.09 33.14 46.30
C THR A 409 22.89 33.83 46.94
N GLU A 410 23.12 34.99 47.47
CA GLU A 410 22.11 35.86 48.07
C GLU A 410 22.21 37.24 47.45
N VAL A 411 21.09 37.71 46.92
CA VAL A 411 20.97 39.05 46.34
C VAL A 411 19.96 39.83 47.16
N SER A 412 20.44 40.92 47.81
CA SER A 412 19.61 41.77 48.66
C SER A 412 19.49 43.17 48.05
N PRO A 413 18.53 43.35 47.09
CA PRO A 413 18.32 44.66 46.48
C PRO A 413 17.80 45.65 47.52
N ILE A 414 18.40 46.84 47.57
CA ILE A 414 17.99 47.90 48.52
C ILE A 414 16.72 48.55 48.00
N VAL A 415 15.60 48.40 48.71
CA VAL A 415 14.28 48.89 48.33
C VAL A 415 13.96 50.24 49.04
N GLY A 416 14.63 50.58 50.14
CA GLY A 416 14.38 51.78 50.93
C GLY A 416 14.51 51.53 52.42
N ASN A 417 13.61 52.11 53.26
CA ASN A 417 13.58 51.85 54.68
C ASN A 417 12.85 50.53 55.03
N GLU A 418 12.96 50.12 56.32
CA GLU A 418 12.39 48.85 56.81
C GLU A 418 10.91 48.70 56.46
N LYS A 419 10.10 49.73 56.63
CA LYS A 419 8.66 49.71 56.34
C LYS A 419 8.36 49.55 54.87
N GLN A 420 9.15 50.16 53.95
CA GLN A 420 9.02 50.00 52.50
C GLN A 420 9.41 48.60 52.05
N SER A 421 10.40 48.01 52.72
CA SER A 421 10.80 46.63 52.42
C SER A 421 9.72 45.63 52.84
N GLU A 422 9.10 45.81 54.01
CA GLU A 422 7.97 45.00 54.48
C GLU A 422 6.73 45.11 53.53
N GLU A 423 6.40 46.33 53.12
CA GLU A 423 5.32 46.63 52.21
C GLU A 423 5.55 45.92 50.85
N MET A 424 6.81 45.96 50.38
CA MET A 424 7.20 45.26 49.11
C MET A 424 7.06 43.74 49.20
N VAL A 425 7.55 43.12 50.28
CA VAL A 425 7.44 41.69 50.51
C VAL A 425 5.96 41.27 50.59
N ASN A 426 5.16 42.03 51.34
CA ASN A 426 3.73 41.78 51.46
C ASN A 426 2.99 41.93 50.11
N PHE A 427 3.37 42.95 49.32
CA PHE A 427 2.84 43.12 47.95
C PHE A 427 3.14 41.92 47.07
N LEU A 428 4.40 41.46 47.05
CA LEU A 428 4.80 40.30 46.26
C LEU A 428 4.05 39.01 46.64
N LEU A 429 3.92 38.78 47.95
CA LEU A 429 3.20 37.61 48.46
C LEU A 429 1.70 37.64 48.15
N GLN A 430 1.09 38.84 48.16
CA GLN A 430 -0.32 39.02 47.84
C GLN A 430 -0.61 38.98 46.33
N GLU A 431 0.18 39.70 45.53
CA GLU A 431 0.01 39.81 44.11
C GLU A 431 0.15 38.45 43.39
N PHE A 432 1.05 37.62 43.87
CA PHE A 432 1.32 36.30 43.29
C PHE A 432 0.75 35.14 44.11
N GLU A 433 -0.18 35.39 45.03
CA GLU A 433 -0.86 34.37 45.84
C GLU A 433 0.10 33.35 46.50
N GLY A 434 1.33 33.73 46.73
CA GLY A 434 2.40 32.87 47.28
C GLY A 434 3.06 31.95 46.26
N ASP A 435 2.76 32.08 44.94
CA ASP A 435 3.47 31.33 43.90
C ASP A 435 4.91 31.83 43.77
N THR A 436 5.83 31.07 44.34
CA THR A 436 7.26 31.36 44.33
C THR A 436 7.81 31.50 42.91
N LYS A 437 7.36 30.70 41.97
CA LYS A 437 7.86 30.76 40.58
C LYS A 437 7.46 32.05 39.87
N ALA A 438 6.24 32.52 40.07
CA ALA A 438 5.74 33.75 39.51
C ALA A 438 6.48 34.97 40.13
N ILE A 439 6.75 34.95 41.45
CA ILE A 439 7.56 35.97 42.12
C ILE A 439 8.97 36.05 41.49
N TRP A 440 9.64 34.92 41.27
CA TRP A 440 10.97 34.88 40.64
C TRP A 440 11.00 35.39 39.20
N GLN A 441 9.90 35.28 38.47
CA GLN A 441 9.78 35.82 37.12
C GLN A 441 9.35 37.29 37.07
N SER A 442 8.89 37.86 38.18
CA SER A 442 8.45 39.25 38.22
C SER A 442 9.61 40.24 38.01
N ASN A 443 9.33 41.29 37.21
CA ASN A 443 10.30 42.34 36.89
C ASN A 443 10.01 43.59 37.68
N ILE A 444 10.66 43.77 38.82
CA ILE A 444 10.44 44.91 39.71
C ILE A 444 11.62 45.91 39.66
N PHE A 445 12.82 45.44 39.34
CA PHE A 445 14.03 46.25 39.32
C PHE A 445 14.63 46.46 37.92
N GLY A 446 13.78 46.40 36.86
CA GLY A 446 14.24 46.46 35.49
C GLY A 446 14.76 45.12 34.94
N LYS A 447 14.91 44.11 35.81
CA LYS A 447 15.25 42.72 35.52
C LYS A 447 14.41 41.82 36.43
N SER A 448 14.18 40.58 36.00
CA SER A 448 13.54 39.62 36.90
C SER A 448 14.45 39.21 38.05
N PHE A 449 13.85 38.79 39.18
CA PHE A 449 14.65 38.25 40.30
C PHE A 449 15.52 37.07 39.86
N HIS A 450 15.00 36.22 38.97
CA HIS A 450 15.76 35.12 38.39
C HIS A 450 17.00 35.61 37.64
N GLU A 451 16.88 36.65 36.81
CA GLU A 451 18.04 37.25 36.12
C GLU A 451 19.07 37.85 37.05
N LEU A 452 18.64 38.58 38.09
CA LEU A 452 19.53 39.18 39.07
C LEU A 452 20.35 38.11 39.82
N VAL A 453 19.68 37.05 40.28
CA VAL A 453 20.35 35.95 41.00
C VAL A 453 21.26 35.16 40.06
N SER A 454 20.82 34.90 38.80
CA SER A 454 21.64 34.24 37.82
C SER A 454 22.90 35.00 37.45
N GLU A 455 22.83 36.35 37.33
CA GLU A 455 23.99 37.19 37.06
C GLU A 455 25.00 37.16 38.22
N ASP A 456 24.51 37.23 39.49
CA ASP A 456 25.41 37.19 40.65
C ASP A 456 26.07 35.81 40.80
N LEU A 457 25.28 34.73 40.60
CA LEU A 457 25.78 33.35 40.61
C LEU A 457 26.87 33.14 39.55
N ASN A 458 26.62 33.57 38.33
CA ASN A 458 27.59 33.53 37.24
C ASN A 458 28.85 34.36 37.55
N THR A 459 28.69 35.52 38.22
CA THR A 459 29.79 36.36 38.62
C THR A 459 30.64 35.68 39.68
N LYS A 460 30.02 35.03 40.69
CA LYS A 460 30.75 34.25 41.71
C LYS A 460 31.52 33.10 41.09
N LEU A 461 30.91 32.35 40.18
CA LEU A 461 31.56 31.23 39.46
C LEU A 461 32.77 31.69 38.64
N LYS A 462 32.66 32.82 37.92
CA LYS A 462 33.76 33.37 37.08
C LYS A 462 34.86 34.02 37.90
N ARG A 463 34.60 34.42 39.15
CA ARG A 463 35.57 35.09 40.05
C ARG A 463 36.50 34.13 40.80
N MET A 464 36.43 32.81 40.56
CA MET A 464 37.40 31.90 41.18
C MET A 464 38.80 32.27 40.72
N PRO A 465 39.67 32.71 41.63
CA PRO A 465 41.02 33.15 41.29
C PRO A 465 41.82 32.03 40.63
N ASP A 466 42.69 32.37 39.67
CA ASP A 466 43.54 31.38 38.98
C ASP A 466 44.47 30.65 39.97
N ASP A 467 44.95 31.35 41.03
CA ASP A 467 45.70 30.73 42.13
C ASP A 467 44.91 29.63 42.87
N ALA A 468 43.59 29.82 43.03
CA ALA A 468 42.76 28.84 43.71
C ALA A 468 42.54 27.61 42.80
N ARG A 469 42.37 27.83 41.50
CA ARG A 469 42.28 26.74 40.49
C ARG A 469 43.56 25.92 40.44
N GLY A 470 44.74 26.61 40.40
CA GLY A 470 46.04 25.96 40.42
C GLY A 470 46.25 25.11 41.68
N LYS A 471 45.92 25.65 42.87
CA LYS A 471 46.03 24.92 44.15
C LYS A 471 45.13 23.70 44.22
N LEU A 472 43.92 23.75 43.67
CA LEU A 472 43.03 22.60 43.56
C LEU A 472 43.64 21.51 42.66
N GLN A 473 44.16 21.90 41.49
CA GLN A 473 44.82 20.99 40.58
C GLN A 473 46.07 20.33 41.19
N GLU A 474 46.96 21.09 41.79
CA GLU A 474 48.14 20.59 42.50
C GLU A 474 47.76 19.63 43.63
N THR A 475 46.71 19.95 44.39
CA THR A 475 46.24 19.13 45.50
C THR A 475 45.72 17.78 44.97
N LEU A 476 44.91 17.79 43.92
CA LEU A 476 44.41 16.59 43.27
C LEU A 476 45.57 15.72 42.70
N GLN A 477 46.52 16.33 42.01
CA GLN A 477 47.71 15.65 41.48
C GLN A 477 48.50 14.94 42.59
N ARG A 478 48.70 15.64 43.75
CA ARG A 478 49.43 15.12 44.87
C ARG A 478 48.67 13.93 45.51
N ILE A 479 47.37 14.07 45.77
CA ILE A 479 46.54 13.02 46.34
C ILE A 479 46.57 11.75 45.45
N ILE A 480 46.50 11.93 44.13
CA ILE A 480 46.47 10.81 43.21
C ILE A 480 47.84 10.13 43.06
N ASN A 481 48.93 10.92 42.95
CA ASN A 481 50.26 10.38 42.70
C ASN A 481 50.96 9.87 43.96
N GLU A 482 50.74 10.49 45.14
CA GLU A 482 51.41 10.14 46.38
C GLU A 482 50.54 9.24 47.28
N GLY A 483 49.24 9.11 46.98
CA GLY A 483 48.25 8.45 47.80
C GLY A 483 47.80 9.33 48.98
N SER A 484 46.63 9.08 49.55
CA SER A 484 46.10 9.78 50.73
C SER A 484 46.75 9.26 52.04
N GLY A 485 48.07 9.10 52.02
CA GLY A 485 48.83 8.65 53.17
C GLY A 485 49.37 9.82 53.98
N GLY A 486 48.60 10.25 54.95
CA GLY A 486 49.03 11.14 56.00
C GLY A 486 48.31 10.80 57.27
#